data_d13330f0ea8412a8d1adfcabfc985b3b
#
_entry.id   d13330f0ea8412a8d1adfcabfc985b3b
#
_cell.length_a   1.000
_cell.length_b   1.000
_cell.length_c   1.000
_cell.angle_alpha   90.00
_cell.angle_beta   90.00
_cell.angle_gamma   90.00
#
_symmetry.space_group_name_H-M   'P 1'
#
loop_
_entity.id
_entity.type
_entity.pdbx_description
1 polymer ?
#
loop_
_entity_poly.entity_id
_entity_poly.type
_entity_poly.pdbx_seq_one_letter_code
_entity_poly.pdbx_strand_id
1 'polypeptide(L)'
;MSTVLVIDDDKGILQIIRQALTKFGHNVETAADGQEGIRKFDDGSFDIVITDIRMPGIDGNGVVKHIRNSEKQFIPVIAISGTPWLMENNSFDMVLAKPFPLKKLVESIGSLVAMPPRAAVGA
;
A
#
# COMPACT_ATOMS: atom_id res chain seq x y z
N MET A 1 -7.40 13.60 5.88
CA MET A 1 -6.20 12.98 6.49
C MET A 1 -6.42 11.48 6.60
N SER A 2 -5.44 10.70 6.21
CA SER A 2 -5.55 9.24 6.21
C SER A 2 -4.41 8.62 7.01
N THR A 3 -4.63 7.40 7.50
CA THR A 3 -3.59 6.60 8.15
C THR A 3 -3.09 5.59 7.14
N VAL A 4 -1.81 5.65 6.82
CA VAL A 4 -1.18 4.91 5.72
C VAL A 4 -0.12 3.96 6.25
N LEU A 5 -0.15 2.71 5.80
CA LEU A 5 0.93 1.75 6.05
C LEU A 5 1.75 1.61 4.78
N VAL A 6 3.06 1.84 4.87
CA VAL A 6 3.98 1.73 3.74
C VAL A 6 4.96 0.59 4.01
N ILE A 7 5.02 -0.37 3.11
CA ILE A 7 5.85 -1.57 3.24
C ILE A 7 6.85 -1.62 2.08
N ASP A 8 8.14 -1.57 2.38
CA ASP A 8 9.21 -1.64 1.39
C ASP A 8 10.50 -2.05 2.11
N ASP A 9 11.29 -2.92 1.51
CA ASP A 9 12.58 -3.33 2.08
C ASP A 9 13.68 -2.28 1.85
N ASP A 10 13.45 -1.28 1.03
CA ASP A 10 14.35 -0.16 0.84
C ASP A 10 14.02 0.96 1.84
N LYS A 11 14.84 1.10 2.86
CA LYS A 11 14.62 2.09 3.92
C LYS A 11 14.66 3.52 3.41
N GLY A 12 15.43 3.79 2.36
CA GLY A 12 15.48 5.12 1.73
C GLY A 12 14.15 5.49 1.12
N ILE A 13 13.52 4.55 0.42
CA ILE A 13 12.19 4.75 -0.17
C ILE A 13 11.15 4.96 0.93
N LEU A 14 11.19 4.16 2.00
CA LEU A 14 10.26 4.33 3.13
C LEU A 14 10.34 5.73 3.69
N GLN A 15 11.55 6.25 3.89
CA GLN A 15 11.74 7.57 4.46
C GLN A 15 11.23 8.67 3.54
N ILE A 16 11.50 8.57 2.24
CA ILE A 16 11.04 9.54 1.26
C ILE A 16 9.52 9.59 1.20
N ILE A 17 8.88 8.43 1.13
CA ILE A 17 7.41 8.35 1.10
C ILE A 17 6.82 8.88 2.40
N ARG A 18 7.39 8.49 3.54
CA ARG A 18 6.92 8.95 4.84
C ARG A 18 6.96 10.47 4.95
N GLN A 19 8.08 11.08 4.55
CA GLN A 19 8.21 12.53 4.59
C GLN A 19 7.18 13.22 3.70
N ALA A 20 7.00 12.71 2.48
CA ALA A 20 6.05 13.30 1.55
C ALA A 20 4.62 13.22 2.06
N LEU A 21 4.19 12.05 2.54
CA LEU A 21 2.82 11.85 3.01
C LEU A 21 2.54 12.60 4.31
N THR A 22 3.52 12.64 5.20
CA THR A 22 3.38 13.41 6.45
C THR A 22 3.20 14.89 6.15
N LYS A 23 3.91 15.42 5.16
CA LYS A 23 3.79 16.80 4.73
C LYS A 23 2.38 17.15 4.26
N PHE A 24 1.68 16.17 3.68
CA PHE A 24 0.30 16.34 3.22
C PHE A 24 -0.74 15.98 4.30
N GLY A 25 -0.32 15.83 5.54
CA GLY A 25 -1.23 15.66 6.67
C GLY A 25 -1.64 14.22 6.97
N HIS A 26 -1.00 13.23 6.34
CA HIS A 26 -1.30 11.83 6.62
C HIS A 26 -0.50 11.32 7.81
N ASN A 27 -1.09 10.36 8.54
CA ASN A 27 -0.36 9.58 9.54
C ASN A 27 0.27 8.40 8.82
N VAL A 28 1.57 8.19 9.00
CA VAL A 28 2.30 7.17 8.26
C VAL A 28 3.01 6.22 9.21
N GLU A 29 2.79 4.93 9.04
CA GLU A 29 3.61 3.89 9.63
C GLU A 29 4.35 3.16 8.52
N THR A 30 5.56 2.71 8.81
CA THR A 30 6.40 2.03 7.84
C THR A 30 6.76 0.63 8.34
N ALA A 31 6.96 -0.28 7.39
CA ALA A 31 7.45 -1.63 7.65
C ALA A 31 8.54 -1.96 6.65
N ALA A 32 9.61 -2.60 7.11
CA ALA A 32 10.78 -2.88 6.28
C ALA A 32 10.71 -4.23 5.55
N ASP A 33 9.68 -5.01 5.78
CA ASP A 33 9.42 -6.26 5.07
C ASP A 33 7.96 -6.65 5.18
N GLY A 34 7.57 -7.69 4.45
CA GLY A 34 6.17 -8.12 4.40
C GLY A 34 5.67 -8.66 5.72
N GLN A 35 6.51 -9.37 6.48
CA GLN A 35 6.11 -9.94 7.77
C GLN A 35 5.81 -8.83 8.78
N GLU A 36 6.66 -7.82 8.86
CA GLU A 36 6.43 -6.66 9.72
C GLU A 36 5.18 -5.90 9.26
N GLY A 37 5.00 -5.77 7.95
CA GLY A 37 3.83 -5.10 7.37
C GLY A 37 2.54 -5.78 7.77
N ILE A 38 2.48 -7.11 7.66
CA ILE A 38 1.30 -7.89 8.06
C ILE A 38 1.03 -7.74 9.55
N ARG A 39 2.06 -7.80 10.39
CA ARG A 39 1.92 -7.64 11.83
C ARG A 39 1.34 -6.28 12.19
N LYS A 40 1.86 -5.22 11.58
CA LYS A 40 1.36 -3.86 11.81
C LYS A 40 -0.06 -3.70 11.30
N PHE A 41 -0.36 -4.28 10.14
CA PHE A 41 -1.71 -4.23 9.57
C PHE A 41 -2.72 -4.88 10.53
N ASP A 42 -2.38 -6.03 11.09
CA ASP A 42 -3.28 -6.75 11.99
C ASP A 42 -3.50 -6.00 13.31
N ASP A 43 -2.47 -5.32 13.81
CA ASP A 43 -2.52 -4.62 15.08
C ASP A 43 -3.06 -3.19 15.00
N GLY A 44 -3.14 -2.64 13.79
CA GLY A 44 -3.49 -1.23 13.60
C GLY A 44 -4.80 -1.05 12.84
N SER A 45 -5.08 0.21 12.54
CA SER A 45 -6.21 0.60 11.69
C SER A 45 -5.70 1.55 10.62
N PHE A 46 -5.73 1.11 9.38
CA PHE A 46 -5.23 1.86 8.25
C PHE A 46 -6.33 2.14 7.24
N ASP A 47 -6.22 3.28 6.57
CA ASP A 47 -7.14 3.64 5.48
C ASP A 47 -6.65 3.13 4.14
N ILE A 48 -5.35 2.90 4.02
CA ILE A 48 -4.73 2.45 2.77
C ILE A 48 -3.37 1.80 3.09
N VAL A 49 -2.99 0.82 2.28
CA VAL A 49 -1.68 0.16 2.36
C VAL A 49 -0.95 0.35 1.03
N ILE A 50 0.33 0.70 1.12
CA ILE A 50 1.23 0.81 -0.02
C ILE A 50 2.32 -0.23 0.19
N THR A 51 2.52 -1.11 -0.77
CA THR A 51 3.53 -2.17 -0.65
C THR A 51 4.37 -2.32 -1.90
N ASP A 52 5.68 -2.49 -1.73
CA ASP A 52 6.55 -2.98 -2.78
C ASP A 52 6.17 -4.44 -3.07
N ILE A 53 6.42 -4.90 -4.28
CA ILE A 53 6.14 -6.28 -4.68
C ILE A 53 7.31 -7.19 -4.34
N ARG A 54 8.52 -6.82 -4.74
CA ARG A 54 9.69 -7.67 -4.55
C ARG A 54 10.39 -7.39 -3.23
N MET A 55 10.17 -8.27 -2.27
CA MET A 55 10.81 -8.21 -0.96
C MET A 55 11.23 -9.63 -0.55
N PRO A 56 12.32 -9.78 0.19
CA PRO A 56 12.68 -11.08 0.76
C PRO A 56 11.59 -11.58 1.70
N GLY A 57 11.37 -12.88 1.72
CA GLY A 57 10.34 -13.49 2.56
C GLY A 57 8.95 -13.28 1.97
N ILE A 58 8.05 -12.67 2.72
CA ILE A 58 6.70 -12.38 2.23
C ILE A 58 6.78 -11.17 1.29
N ASP A 59 6.41 -11.37 0.03
CA ASP A 59 6.39 -10.29 -0.96
C ASP A 59 5.06 -9.53 -0.94
N GLY A 60 4.92 -8.54 -1.84
CA GLY A 60 3.70 -7.74 -1.92
C GLY A 60 2.46 -8.54 -2.27
N ASN A 61 2.60 -9.61 -3.05
CA ASN A 61 1.47 -10.51 -3.34
C ASN A 61 1.01 -11.23 -2.09
N GLY A 62 1.93 -11.65 -1.24
CA GLY A 62 1.61 -12.27 0.04
C GLY A 62 0.93 -11.29 0.98
N VAL A 63 1.39 -10.05 1.01
CA VAL A 63 0.77 -9.00 1.83
C VAL A 63 -0.67 -8.76 1.41
N VAL A 64 -0.93 -8.55 0.11
CA VAL A 64 -2.30 -8.27 -0.36
C VAL A 64 -3.22 -9.47 -0.16
N LYS A 65 -2.70 -10.69 -0.33
CA LYS A 65 -3.47 -11.90 -0.05
C LYS A 65 -3.93 -11.95 1.40
N HIS A 66 -3.03 -11.63 2.33
CA HIS A 66 -3.37 -11.58 3.75
C HIS A 66 -4.47 -10.54 4.01
N ILE A 67 -4.35 -9.36 3.42
CA ILE A 67 -5.34 -8.29 3.59
C ILE A 67 -6.71 -8.73 3.06
N ARG A 68 -6.77 -9.32 1.87
CA ARG A 68 -8.04 -9.74 1.25
C ARG A 68 -8.71 -10.91 1.97
N ASN A 69 -7.96 -11.65 2.79
CA ASN A 69 -8.51 -12.72 3.63
C ASN A 69 -8.80 -12.26 5.06
N SER A 70 -8.63 -10.98 5.37
CA SER A 70 -8.87 -10.42 6.70
C SER A 70 -10.26 -9.79 6.80
N GLU A 71 -10.61 -9.35 8.00
CA GLU A 71 -11.86 -8.60 8.23
C GLU A 71 -11.84 -7.24 7.52
N LYS A 72 -10.65 -6.71 7.22
CA LYS A 72 -10.47 -5.43 6.53
C LYS A 72 -10.14 -5.65 5.05
N GLN A 73 -10.81 -6.62 4.43
CA GLN A 73 -10.49 -7.10 3.09
C GLN A 73 -10.68 -6.07 1.97
N PHE A 74 -11.43 -5.01 2.20
CA PHE A 74 -11.75 -4.02 1.17
C PHE A 74 -10.91 -2.73 1.24
N ILE A 75 -9.92 -2.69 2.13
CA ILE A 75 -9.02 -1.54 2.22
C ILE A 75 -8.26 -1.38 0.88
N PRO A 76 -8.10 -0.14 0.38
CA PRO A 76 -7.31 0.05 -0.83
C PRO A 76 -5.85 -0.31 -0.63
N VAL A 77 -5.26 -0.98 -1.63
CA VAL A 77 -3.86 -1.37 -1.63
C VAL A 77 -3.20 -0.93 -2.93
N ILE A 78 -2.13 -0.15 -2.81
CA ILE A 78 -1.31 0.28 -3.94
C ILE A 78 -0.06 -0.59 -3.97
N ALA A 79 0.21 -1.23 -5.12
CA ALA A 79 1.46 -1.93 -5.35
C ALA A 79 2.47 -1.00 -6.02
N ILE A 80 3.73 -1.09 -5.62
CA ILE A 80 4.84 -0.41 -6.28
C ILE A 80 5.72 -1.47 -6.91
N SER A 81 5.99 -1.37 -8.21
CA SER A 81 6.74 -2.39 -8.92
C SER A 81 7.67 -1.79 -9.96
N GLY A 82 8.88 -2.34 -10.05
CA GLY A 82 9.80 -2.04 -11.16
C GLY A 82 9.40 -2.72 -12.45
N THR A 83 8.52 -3.72 -12.39
CA THR A 83 8.06 -4.49 -13.55
C THR A 83 6.54 -4.63 -13.55
N PRO A 84 5.79 -3.51 -13.61
CA PRO A 84 4.33 -3.56 -13.47
C PRO A 84 3.65 -4.38 -14.57
N TRP A 85 4.27 -4.50 -15.74
CA TRP A 85 3.74 -5.32 -16.84
C TRP A 85 3.77 -6.82 -16.56
N LEU A 86 4.49 -7.26 -15.52
CA LEU A 86 4.52 -8.67 -15.12
C LEU A 86 3.53 -8.98 -14.00
N MET A 87 2.74 -8.00 -13.58
CA MET A 87 1.77 -8.18 -12.52
C MET A 87 0.54 -8.93 -13.02
N GLU A 88 0.25 -10.06 -12.38
CA GLU A 88 -0.92 -10.87 -12.71
C GLU A 88 -2.01 -10.81 -11.63
N ASN A 89 -1.70 -10.21 -10.49
CA ASN A 89 -2.59 -10.17 -9.34
C ASN A 89 -3.56 -8.99 -9.43
N ASN A 90 -4.85 -9.28 -9.49
CA ASN A 90 -5.92 -8.28 -9.59
C ASN A 90 -6.41 -7.79 -8.22
N SER A 91 -5.76 -8.19 -7.14
CA SER A 91 -6.16 -7.81 -5.78
C SER A 91 -5.70 -6.41 -5.39
N PHE A 92 -4.82 -5.81 -6.17
CA PHE A 92 -4.38 -4.44 -5.95
C PHE A 92 -5.36 -3.45 -6.60
N ASP A 93 -5.58 -2.33 -5.93
CA ASP A 93 -6.44 -1.27 -6.47
C ASP A 93 -5.70 -0.40 -7.47
N MET A 94 -4.37 -0.33 -7.35
CA MET A 94 -3.53 0.44 -8.25
C MET A 94 -2.12 -0.13 -8.24
N VAL A 95 -1.43 -0.03 -9.37
CA VAL A 95 -0.01 -0.39 -9.50
C VAL A 95 0.74 0.83 -10.00
N LEU A 96 1.76 1.26 -9.27
CA LEU A 96 2.65 2.34 -9.68
C LEU A 96 4.00 1.77 -10.12
N ALA A 97 4.46 2.21 -11.29
CA ALA A 97 5.75 1.79 -11.83
C ALA A 97 6.89 2.60 -11.19
N LYS A 98 7.97 1.92 -10.81
CA LYS A 98 9.19 2.60 -10.37
C LYS A 98 10.00 3.03 -11.60
N PRO A 99 10.60 4.22 -11.61
CA PRO A 99 10.41 5.30 -10.63
C PRO A 99 9.09 6.03 -10.83
N PHE A 100 8.50 6.52 -9.76
CA PHE A 100 7.23 7.26 -9.83
C PHE A 100 7.39 8.63 -9.18
N PRO A 101 6.69 9.68 -9.69
CA PRO A 101 6.67 10.97 -9.02
C PRO A 101 5.89 10.86 -7.71
N LEU A 102 6.43 11.45 -6.64
CA LEU A 102 5.73 11.45 -5.34
C LEU A 102 4.35 12.11 -5.43
N LYS A 103 4.21 13.11 -6.29
CA LYS A 103 2.93 13.76 -6.54
C LYS A 103 1.87 12.76 -7.00
N LYS A 104 2.25 11.83 -7.87
CA LYS A 104 1.32 10.80 -8.36
C LYS A 104 0.87 9.88 -7.23
N LEU A 105 1.77 9.52 -6.33
CA LEU A 105 1.44 8.71 -5.16
C LEU A 105 0.44 9.45 -4.26
N VAL A 106 0.69 10.71 -3.95
CA VAL A 106 -0.18 11.53 -3.12
C VAL A 106 -1.57 11.64 -3.74
N GLU A 107 -1.65 11.91 -5.04
CA GLU A 107 -2.91 12.00 -5.76
C GLU A 107 -3.67 10.68 -5.74
N SER A 108 -2.96 9.57 -5.91
CA SER A 108 -3.55 8.22 -5.91
C SER A 108 -4.17 7.87 -4.57
N ILE A 109 -3.50 8.23 -3.47
CA ILE A 109 -4.04 8.02 -2.13
C ILE A 109 -5.35 8.78 -1.97
N GLY A 110 -5.37 10.05 -2.33
CA GLY A 110 -6.59 10.87 -2.23
C GLY A 110 -7.75 10.28 -3.03
N SER A 111 -7.48 9.82 -4.24
CA SER A 111 -8.50 9.23 -5.10
C SER A 111 -9.05 7.93 -4.52
N LEU A 112 -8.18 7.03 -4.05
CA LEU A 112 -8.60 5.71 -3.56
C LEU A 112 -9.32 5.80 -2.23
N VAL A 113 -8.87 6.66 -1.32
CA VAL A 113 -9.52 6.83 -0.02
C VAL A 113 -10.91 7.44 -0.16
N ALA A 114 -11.13 8.30 -1.16
CA ALA A 114 -12.42 8.92 -1.43
C ALA A 114 -13.42 7.99 -2.12
N MET A 115 -12.95 6.85 -2.67
CA MET A 115 -13.84 5.90 -3.37
C MET A 115 -14.60 5.04 -2.36
N PRO A 116 -15.82 4.55 -2.75
CA PRO A 116 -16.55 3.59 -1.92
C PRO A 116 -15.74 2.29 -1.75
N PRO A 117 -15.99 1.54 -0.66
CA PRO A 117 -15.36 0.23 -0.49
C PRO A 117 -15.66 -0.71 -1.67
N ARG A 118 -14.74 -1.62 -1.96
CA ARG A 118 -14.87 -2.58 -3.07
C ARG A 118 -16.17 -3.37 -3.01
N ALA A 119 -16.63 -3.74 -1.82
CA ALA A 119 -17.87 -4.47 -1.65
C ALA A 119 -19.10 -3.68 -2.12
N ALA A 120 -19.08 -2.36 -1.98
CA ALA A 120 -20.19 -1.51 -2.42
C ALA A 120 -20.22 -1.38 -3.94
N VAL A 121 -19.07 -1.48 -4.60
CA VAL A 121 -18.96 -1.36 -6.06
C VAL A 121 -19.48 -2.60 -6.76
N GLY A 122 -19.34 -3.76 -6.14
CA GLY A 122 -19.77 -5.03 -6.72
C GLY A 122 -21.23 -5.39 -6.52
N ALA A 123 -21.96 -4.59 -5.82
CA ALA A 123 -23.35 -4.88 -5.49
C ALA A 123 -24.29 -4.68 -6.67
#